data_9156f35780c691682a69c42fc4c212f6
#
_entry.id   9156f35780c691682a69c42fc4c212f6
#
_cell.length_a   1.000
_cell.length_b   1.000
_cell.length_c   1.000
_cell.angle_alpha   90.00
_cell.angle_beta   90.00
_cell.angle_gamma   90.00
#
_symmetry.space_group_name_H-M   'P 1'
#
loop_
_entity.id
_entity.type
_entity.pdbx_description
1 polymer ?
#
loop_
_entity_poly.entity_id
_entity_poly.type
_entity_poly.pdbx_seq_one_letter_code
_entity_poly.pdbx_strand_id
1 'polypeptide(L)'
;MNSVALDFKSISIRVVCITTVTIAAVFLMLALTGCGPSNEERIEQAVSQPLEAIKAKDEVTLTSLLSDDAKQQLSGIGIDPISYISAYLDGFDYALGPINIDKDTATVDLTITCKTTDSIFAALEQKATEDFESGASANNTEEQTQSGVAENTLDLINAAAPVQHDPITVTLHKIDKSWIVDSDINGALLKALQG
;
A
#
# COMPACT_ATOMS: atom_id res chain seq x y z
N MET A 1 4.61 42.17 -44.59
CA MET A 1 4.74 40.87 -43.91
C MET A 1 5.53 41.13 -42.65
N ASN A 2 4.84 41.36 -41.52
CA ASN A 2 5.47 41.60 -40.21
C ASN A 2 5.46 40.30 -39.43
N SER A 3 6.62 39.71 -39.22
CA SER A 3 6.80 38.55 -38.34
C SER A 3 6.86 39.03 -36.90
N VAL A 4 5.84 38.69 -36.11
CA VAL A 4 5.85 38.86 -34.66
C VAL A 4 6.65 37.71 -34.09
N ALA A 5 7.92 37.97 -33.76
CA ALA A 5 8.72 37.04 -32.97
C ALA A 5 8.25 37.12 -31.50
N LEU A 6 7.51 36.14 -31.05
CA LEU A 6 7.17 35.97 -29.65
C LEU A 6 8.42 35.58 -28.85
N ASP A 7 8.84 36.47 -27.96
CA ASP A 7 10.01 36.28 -27.11
C ASP A 7 9.71 35.27 -25.98
N PHE A 8 9.91 33.98 -26.27
CA PHE A 8 9.72 32.86 -25.36
C PHE A 8 10.65 32.89 -24.13
N LYS A 9 11.69 33.69 -24.16
CA LYS A 9 12.70 33.77 -23.11
C LYS A 9 12.22 34.54 -21.89
N SER A 10 11.32 35.51 -22.08
CA SER A 10 10.77 36.35 -21.02
C SER A 10 9.68 35.62 -20.17
N ILE A 11 8.96 34.67 -20.79
CA ILE A 11 7.89 33.90 -20.10
C ILE A 11 8.51 32.85 -19.20
N SER A 12 9.59 32.19 -19.60
CA SER A 12 10.26 31.14 -18.82
C SER A 12 10.85 31.67 -17.50
N ILE A 13 11.42 32.87 -17.50
CA ILE A 13 12.04 33.47 -16.30
C ILE A 13 10.96 33.86 -15.26
N ARG A 14 9.81 34.34 -15.70
CA ARG A 14 8.73 34.74 -14.79
C ARG A 14 8.05 33.55 -14.12
N VAL A 15 7.87 32.43 -14.82
CA VAL A 15 7.30 31.20 -14.27
C VAL A 15 8.25 30.57 -13.26
N VAL A 16 9.55 30.53 -13.55
CA VAL A 16 10.57 30.00 -12.62
C VAL A 16 10.68 30.86 -11.35
N CYS A 17 10.61 32.19 -11.46
CA CYS A 17 10.65 33.05 -10.27
C CYS A 17 9.40 32.92 -9.39
N ILE A 18 8.22 32.71 -9.96
CA ILE A 18 6.98 32.57 -9.18
C ILE A 18 6.97 31.23 -8.44
N THR A 19 7.44 30.14 -9.06
CA THR A 19 7.50 28.82 -8.43
C THR A 19 8.55 28.75 -7.33
N THR A 20 9.69 29.40 -7.47
CA THR A 20 10.72 29.45 -6.41
C THR A 20 10.31 30.28 -5.21
N VAL A 21 9.55 31.36 -5.40
CA VAL A 21 9.05 32.21 -4.31
C VAL A 21 7.95 31.48 -3.51
N THR A 22 7.07 30.73 -4.19
CA THR A 22 6.01 29.96 -3.50
C THR A 22 6.58 28.80 -2.69
N ILE A 23 7.59 28.09 -3.18
CA ILE A 23 8.26 27.00 -2.43
C ILE A 23 9.00 27.59 -1.21
N ALA A 24 9.71 28.71 -1.37
CA ALA A 24 10.39 29.38 -0.26
C ALA A 24 9.42 29.90 0.79
N ALA A 25 8.21 30.38 0.41
CA ALA A 25 7.20 30.85 1.34
C ALA A 25 6.57 29.70 2.14
N VAL A 26 6.37 28.52 1.55
CA VAL A 26 5.87 27.33 2.25
C VAL A 26 6.90 26.81 3.24
N PHE A 27 8.19 26.79 2.90
CA PHE A 27 9.27 26.46 3.84
C PHE A 27 9.44 27.47 4.96
N LEU A 28 9.19 28.76 4.71
CA LEU A 28 9.31 29.80 5.73
C LEU A 28 8.14 29.77 6.73
N MET A 29 6.94 29.33 6.31
CA MET A 29 5.80 29.16 7.21
C MET A 29 5.96 27.96 8.16
N LEU A 30 6.67 26.90 7.75
CA LEU A 30 7.02 25.76 8.60
C LEU A 30 8.09 26.11 9.64
N ALA A 31 8.92 27.12 9.40
CA ALA A 31 9.94 27.57 10.34
C ALA A 31 9.44 28.53 11.43
N LEU A 32 8.20 29.06 11.31
CA LEU A 32 7.63 30.02 12.27
C LEU A 32 6.80 29.38 13.39
N THR A 33 6.45 28.09 13.27
CA THR A 33 5.91 27.30 14.39
C THR A 33 7.09 26.69 15.13
N GLY A 34 7.59 27.32 16.16
CA GLY A 34 8.73 26.91 16.97
C GLY A 34 8.51 25.61 17.79
N CYS A 35 7.63 24.71 17.33
CA CYS A 35 7.43 23.37 17.85
C CYS A 35 7.73 22.40 16.70
N GLY A 36 8.91 21.76 16.70
CA GLY A 36 9.13 20.58 15.88
C GLY A 36 8.11 19.49 16.26
N PRO A 37 7.90 18.47 15.40
CA PRO A 37 6.95 17.41 15.69
C PRO A 37 7.24 16.77 17.05
N SER A 38 6.19 16.48 17.81
CA SER A 38 6.27 15.79 19.10
C SER A 38 6.89 14.40 18.95
N ASN A 39 7.27 13.78 20.06
CA ASN A 39 7.73 12.38 19.99
C ASN A 39 6.63 11.45 19.48
N GLU A 40 5.39 11.69 19.88
CA GLU A 40 4.23 10.92 19.43
C GLU A 40 4.02 11.03 17.92
N GLU A 41 4.03 12.25 17.37
CA GLU A 41 3.91 12.48 15.92
C GLU A 41 5.05 11.80 15.12
N ARG A 42 6.27 11.78 15.67
CA ARG A 42 7.41 11.11 15.02
C ARG A 42 7.29 9.60 15.06
N ILE A 43 6.76 9.03 16.14
CA ILE A 43 6.49 7.59 16.27
C ILE A 43 5.38 7.20 15.30
N GLU A 44 4.26 7.94 15.30
CA GLU A 44 3.17 7.76 14.36
C GLU A 44 3.67 7.80 12.91
N GLN A 45 4.45 8.80 12.55
CA GLN A 45 5.03 8.91 11.22
C GLN A 45 5.97 7.74 10.88
N ALA A 46 6.80 7.29 11.82
CA ALA A 46 7.71 6.18 11.58
C ALA A 46 6.99 4.86 11.28
N VAL A 47 5.84 4.61 11.93
CA VAL A 47 5.02 3.42 11.71
C VAL A 47 4.12 3.58 10.48
N SER A 48 3.48 4.75 10.31
CA SER A 48 2.50 4.97 9.25
C SER A 48 3.13 5.10 7.87
N GLN A 49 4.33 5.68 7.74
CA GLN A 49 4.94 5.95 6.45
C GLN A 49 5.02 4.73 5.51
N PRO A 50 5.53 3.55 5.91
CA PRO A 50 5.53 2.37 5.05
C PRO A 50 4.11 1.85 4.77
N LEU A 51 3.19 1.97 5.72
CA LEU A 51 1.80 1.53 5.54
C LEU A 51 1.03 2.44 4.59
N GLU A 52 1.27 3.74 4.63
CA GLU A 52 0.70 4.70 3.67
C GLU A 52 1.19 4.43 2.24
N ALA A 53 2.45 4.06 2.06
CA ALA A 53 2.97 3.68 0.74
C ALA A 53 2.26 2.42 0.19
N ILE A 54 1.97 1.44 1.06
CA ILE A 54 1.18 0.24 0.71
C ILE A 54 -0.26 0.63 0.36
N LYS A 55 -0.90 1.45 1.19
CA LYS A 55 -2.27 1.95 0.98
C LYS A 55 -2.40 2.77 -0.30
N ALA A 56 -1.39 3.58 -0.61
CA ALA A 56 -1.29 4.33 -1.86
C ALA A 56 -0.98 3.45 -3.08
N LYS A 57 -0.74 2.16 -2.89
CA LYS A 57 -0.35 1.21 -3.94
C LYS A 57 0.90 1.68 -4.69
N ASP A 58 1.89 2.22 -3.94
CA ASP A 58 3.17 2.61 -4.51
C ASP A 58 3.88 1.40 -5.16
N GLU A 59 4.16 1.48 -6.46
CA GLU A 59 4.65 0.35 -7.24
C GLU A 59 5.99 -0.20 -6.72
N VAL A 60 6.89 0.67 -6.27
CA VAL A 60 8.18 0.26 -5.71
C VAL A 60 7.97 -0.52 -4.41
N THR A 61 7.09 -0.02 -3.55
CA THR A 61 6.71 -0.66 -2.30
C THR A 61 6.04 -2.01 -2.56
N LEU A 62 5.03 -2.05 -3.44
CA LEU A 62 4.33 -3.29 -3.80
C LEU A 62 5.27 -4.35 -4.37
N THR A 63 6.19 -3.94 -5.26
CA THR A 63 7.18 -4.85 -5.84
C THR A 63 8.08 -5.47 -4.77
N SER A 64 8.39 -4.74 -3.70
CA SER A 64 9.24 -5.22 -2.61
C SER A 64 8.55 -6.25 -1.70
N LEU A 65 7.22 -6.31 -1.69
CA LEU A 65 6.44 -7.28 -0.91
C LEU A 65 6.47 -8.70 -1.54
N LEU A 66 6.80 -8.80 -2.82
CA LEU A 66 6.88 -10.08 -3.52
C LEU A 66 8.34 -10.51 -3.67
N SER A 67 8.64 -11.76 -3.33
CA SER A 67 9.92 -12.36 -3.64
C SER A 67 10.10 -12.51 -5.16
N ASP A 68 11.33 -12.59 -5.63
CA ASP A 68 11.61 -12.77 -7.06
C ASP A 68 11.06 -14.10 -7.59
N ASP A 69 11.06 -15.15 -6.76
CA ASP A 69 10.45 -16.44 -7.08
C ASP A 69 8.93 -16.31 -7.25
N ALA A 70 8.25 -15.57 -6.38
CA ALA A 70 6.82 -15.32 -6.50
C ALA A 70 6.48 -14.55 -7.77
N LYS A 71 7.25 -13.51 -8.10
CA LYS A 71 7.10 -12.74 -9.36
C LYS A 71 7.24 -13.63 -10.58
N GLN A 72 8.25 -14.52 -10.58
CA GLN A 72 8.48 -15.44 -11.69
C GLN A 72 7.35 -16.47 -11.82
N GLN A 73 6.85 -17.02 -10.70
CA GLN A 73 5.73 -17.96 -10.71
C GLN A 73 4.46 -17.33 -11.25
N LEU A 74 4.10 -16.12 -10.76
CA LEU A 74 2.93 -15.38 -11.25
C LEU A 74 3.03 -15.09 -12.75
N SER A 75 4.18 -14.60 -13.21
CA SER A 75 4.41 -14.32 -14.63
C SER A 75 4.36 -15.61 -15.47
N GLY A 76 4.82 -16.74 -14.91
CA GLY A 76 4.79 -18.04 -15.56
C GLY A 76 3.37 -18.58 -15.84
N ILE A 77 2.39 -18.15 -15.06
CA ILE A 77 0.96 -18.47 -15.25
C ILE A 77 0.16 -17.32 -15.89
N GLY A 78 0.85 -16.27 -16.36
CA GLY A 78 0.26 -15.15 -17.09
C GLY A 78 -0.35 -14.08 -16.20
N ILE A 79 -0.06 -14.08 -14.89
CA ILE A 79 -0.50 -13.04 -13.96
C ILE A 79 0.60 -11.99 -13.81
N ASP A 80 0.24 -10.71 -14.02
CA ASP A 80 1.14 -9.60 -13.71
C ASP A 80 1.31 -9.48 -12.18
N PRO A 81 2.57 -9.54 -11.65
CA PRO A 81 2.82 -9.50 -10.20
C PRO A 81 2.28 -8.25 -9.51
N ILE A 82 2.30 -7.09 -10.18
CA ILE A 82 1.78 -5.84 -9.60
C ILE A 82 0.26 -5.87 -9.55
N SER A 83 -0.39 -6.36 -10.57
CA SER A 83 -1.85 -6.56 -10.59
C SER A 83 -2.28 -7.52 -9.49
N TYR A 84 -1.54 -8.63 -9.29
CA TYR A 84 -1.80 -9.60 -8.23
C TYR A 84 -1.75 -8.97 -6.84
N ILE A 85 -0.61 -8.34 -6.49
CA ILE A 85 -0.47 -7.75 -5.15
C ILE A 85 -1.40 -6.56 -4.95
N SER A 86 -1.70 -5.79 -6.00
CA SER A 86 -2.66 -4.69 -5.94
C SER A 86 -4.09 -5.17 -5.66
N ALA A 87 -4.51 -6.30 -6.27
CA ALA A 87 -5.80 -6.93 -6.02
C ALA A 87 -5.88 -7.50 -4.59
N TYR A 88 -4.79 -8.10 -4.12
CA TYR A 88 -4.69 -8.65 -2.77
C TYR A 88 -4.79 -7.57 -1.69
N LEU A 89 -4.15 -6.42 -1.92
CA LEU A 89 -4.16 -5.26 -1.03
C LEU A 89 -5.32 -4.28 -1.31
N ASP A 90 -6.27 -4.67 -2.14
CA ASP A 90 -7.47 -3.86 -2.32
C ASP A 90 -8.33 -3.91 -1.06
N GLY A 91 -8.68 -2.72 -0.53
CA GLY A 91 -9.31 -2.58 0.78
C GLY A 91 -8.33 -2.67 1.97
N PHE A 92 -7.00 -2.66 1.71
CA PHE A 92 -6.02 -2.53 2.78
C PHE A 92 -6.22 -1.23 3.57
N ASP A 93 -6.27 -1.38 4.89
CA ASP A 93 -6.33 -0.27 5.84
C ASP A 93 -5.58 -0.61 7.12
N TYR A 94 -5.28 0.40 7.92
CA TYR A 94 -4.65 0.19 9.22
C TYR A 94 -5.12 1.24 10.23
N ALA A 95 -5.01 0.90 11.50
CA ALA A 95 -5.25 1.82 12.60
C ALA A 95 -4.14 1.72 13.64
N LEU A 96 -3.69 2.87 14.14
CA LEU A 96 -2.74 2.94 15.24
C LEU A 96 -3.52 3.16 16.55
N GLY A 97 -3.21 2.35 17.54
CA GLY A 97 -3.70 2.49 18.90
C GLY A 97 -2.87 3.48 19.72
N PRO A 98 -3.04 3.48 21.05
CA PRO A 98 -2.29 4.36 21.94
C PRO A 98 -0.78 4.14 21.83
N ILE A 99 -0.04 5.27 21.83
CA ILE A 99 1.41 5.27 21.86
C ILE A 99 1.87 5.36 23.31
N ASN A 100 2.68 4.39 23.74
CA ASN A 100 3.29 4.39 25.07
C ASN A 100 4.79 4.63 24.92
N ILE A 101 5.31 5.68 25.58
CA ILE A 101 6.72 6.07 25.52
C ILE A 101 7.35 5.84 26.89
N ASP A 102 8.41 5.04 26.94
CA ASP A 102 9.28 4.89 28.13
C ASP A 102 10.71 5.22 27.72
N LYS A 103 11.14 6.46 28.04
CA LYS A 103 12.47 7.02 27.71
C LYS A 103 12.77 6.95 26.19
N ASP A 104 13.66 6.02 25.82
CA ASP A 104 14.14 5.83 24.46
C ASP A 104 13.46 4.64 23.76
N THR A 105 12.42 4.06 24.37
CA THR A 105 11.62 2.99 23.79
C THR A 105 10.16 3.45 23.70
N ALA A 106 9.48 3.04 22.64
CA ALA A 106 8.04 3.24 22.48
C ALA A 106 7.36 1.98 21.97
N THR A 107 6.09 1.86 22.30
CA THR A 107 5.20 0.83 21.75
C THR A 107 3.92 1.46 21.23
N VAL A 108 3.40 0.91 20.15
CA VAL A 108 2.11 1.27 19.56
C VAL A 108 1.41 0.02 19.06
N ASP A 109 0.13 -0.08 19.30
CA ASP A 109 -0.66 -1.18 18.75
C ASP A 109 -1.05 -0.86 17.31
N LEU A 110 -0.81 -1.79 16.41
CA LEU A 110 -1.13 -1.68 15.00
C LEU A 110 -2.19 -2.73 14.65
N THR A 111 -3.35 -2.27 14.21
CA THR A 111 -4.41 -3.11 13.65
C THR A 111 -4.34 -3.03 12.13
N ILE A 112 -4.29 -4.17 11.45
CA ILE A 112 -4.25 -4.28 9.99
C ILE A 112 -5.58 -4.82 9.50
N THR A 113 -6.10 -4.26 8.43
CA THR A 113 -7.25 -4.78 7.67
C THR A 113 -6.77 -5.10 6.27
N CYS A 114 -6.88 -6.34 5.85
CA CYS A 114 -6.46 -6.78 4.51
C CYS A 114 -7.22 -8.05 4.10
N LYS A 115 -7.15 -8.41 2.81
CA LYS A 115 -7.61 -9.72 2.36
C LYS A 115 -6.66 -10.80 2.86
N THR A 116 -7.20 -11.96 3.19
CA THR A 116 -6.44 -13.12 3.64
C THR A 116 -6.60 -14.27 2.67
N THR A 117 -5.70 -15.23 2.71
CA THR A 117 -5.86 -16.49 1.98
C THR A 117 -7.21 -17.15 2.30
N ASP A 118 -7.61 -17.14 3.56
CA ASP A 118 -8.91 -17.73 4.00
C ASP A 118 -10.10 -16.95 3.41
N SER A 119 -10.03 -15.60 3.35
CA SER A 119 -11.10 -14.81 2.75
C SER A 119 -11.23 -15.04 1.24
N ILE A 120 -10.11 -15.33 0.54
CA ILE A 120 -10.12 -15.68 -0.88
C ILE A 120 -10.72 -17.09 -1.08
N PHE A 121 -10.37 -18.04 -0.22
CA PHE A 121 -11.02 -19.39 -0.26
C PHE A 121 -12.52 -19.31 0.02
N ALA A 122 -12.95 -18.48 0.96
CA ALA A 122 -14.37 -18.26 1.21
C ALA A 122 -15.09 -17.67 -0.02
N ALA A 123 -14.48 -16.74 -0.71
CA ALA A 123 -15.01 -16.20 -1.98
C ALA A 123 -15.11 -17.28 -3.08
N LEU A 124 -14.12 -18.18 -3.15
CA LEU A 124 -14.15 -19.31 -4.07
C LEU A 124 -15.31 -20.27 -3.77
N GLU A 125 -15.51 -20.63 -2.49
CA GLU A 125 -16.62 -21.49 -2.07
C GLU A 125 -17.98 -20.86 -2.37
N GLN A 126 -18.11 -19.56 -2.11
CA GLN A 126 -19.33 -18.83 -2.43
C GLN A 126 -19.60 -18.85 -3.94
N LYS A 127 -18.60 -18.53 -4.75
CA LYS A 127 -18.73 -18.55 -6.23
C LYS A 127 -19.09 -19.95 -6.75
N ALA A 128 -18.46 -21.00 -6.24
CA ALA A 128 -18.77 -22.39 -6.61
C ALA A 128 -20.24 -22.74 -6.27
N THR A 129 -20.76 -22.25 -5.16
CA THR A 129 -22.16 -22.46 -4.75
C THR A 129 -23.11 -21.71 -5.68
N GLU A 130 -22.84 -20.47 -5.99
CA GLU A 130 -23.62 -19.64 -6.92
C GLU A 130 -23.64 -20.23 -8.34
N ASP A 131 -22.49 -20.70 -8.84
CA ASP A 131 -22.36 -21.35 -10.16
C ASP A 131 -23.15 -22.68 -10.20
N PHE A 132 -23.18 -23.43 -9.09
CA PHE A 132 -23.97 -24.66 -8.98
C PHE A 132 -25.48 -24.36 -8.96
N GLU A 133 -25.93 -23.39 -8.16
CA GLU A 133 -27.35 -23.00 -8.06
C GLU A 133 -27.89 -22.40 -9.36
N SER A 134 -27.07 -21.64 -10.10
CA SER A 134 -27.42 -21.02 -11.38
C SER A 134 -27.35 -22.00 -12.56
N GLY A 135 -26.84 -23.22 -12.37
CA GLY A 135 -26.64 -24.20 -13.43
C GLY A 135 -25.49 -23.86 -14.39
N ALA A 136 -24.69 -22.85 -14.08
CA ALA A 136 -23.55 -22.43 -14.90
C ALA A 136 -22.43 -23.49 -14.96
N SER A 137 -22.38 -24.39 -13.96
CA SER A 137 -21.37 -25.45 -13.84
C SER A 137 -21.47 -26.53 -14.94
N ALA A 138 -22.59 -26.60 -15.68
CA ALA A 138 -22.79 -27.63 -16.69
C ALA A 138 -22.10 -27.36 -18.05
N ASN A 139 -21.59 -26.17 -18.29
CA ASN A 139 -21.06 -25.74 -19.58
C ASN A 139 -19.53 -25.45 -19.62
N ASN A 140 -18.82 -25.66 -18.49
CA ASN A 140 -17.39 -25.36 -18.41
C ASN A 140 -16.51 -26.53 -18.89
N THR A 141 -16.72 -26.96 -20.13
CA THR A 141 -15.78 -27.87 -20.83
C THR A 141 -14.90 -27.11 -21.85
N GLU A 142 -14.66 -25.82 -21.59
CA GLU A 142 -13.72 -25.08 -22.42
C GLU A 142 -12.30 -25.27 -21.86
N GLU A 143 -11.36 -25.59 -22.74
CA GLU A 143 -9.92 -25.54 -22.46
C GLU A 143 -9.61 -24.22 -21.75
N GLN A 144 -9.34 -24.29 -20.44
CA GLN A 144 -8.90 -23.13 -19.68
C GLN A 144 -7.58 -22.67 -20.29
N THR A 145 -7.63 -21.63 -21.10
CA THR A 145 -6.42 -20.97 -21.59
C THR A 145 -5.71 -20.33 -20.39
N GLN A 146 -4.40 -20.20 -20.45
CA GLN A 146 -3.58 -19.56 -19.41
C GLN A 146 -4.13 -18.16 -19.04
N SER A 147 -4.66 -17.43 -20.02
CA SER A 147 -5.33 -16.15 -19.81
C SER A 147 -6.61 -16.28 -18.95
N GLY A 148 -7.43 -17.29 -19.17
CA GLY A 148 -8.64 -17.52 -18.40
C GLY A 148 -8.34 -17.91 -16.94
N VAL A 149 -7.26 -18.64 -16.68
CA VAL A 149 -6.81 -18.94 -15.31
C VAL A 149 -6.39 -17.66 -14.59
N ALA A 150 -5.63 -16.80 -15.27
CA ALA A 150 -5.17 -15.54 -14.71
C ALA A 150 -6.33 -14.59 -14.36
N GLU A 151 -7.29 -14.41 -15.27
CA GLU A 151 -8.49 -13.58 -15.04
C GLU A 151 -9.33 -14.13 -13.87
N ASN A 152 -9.64 -15.42 -13.87
CA ASN A 152 -10.41 -16.06 -12.80
C ASN A 152 -9.72 -15.91 -11.44
N THR A 153 -8.39 -15.99 -11.37
CA THR A 153 -7.63 -15.81 -10.13
C THR A 153 -7.76 -14.39 -9.60
N LEU A 154 -7.60 -13.38 -10.45
CA LEU A 154 -7.76 -11.98 -10.06
C LEU A 154 -9.20 -11.65 -9.65
N ASP A 155 -10.19 -12.21 -10.35
CA ASP A 155 -11.60 -12.03 -10.00
C ASP A 155 -11.93 -12.60 -8.63
N LEU A 156 -11.41 -13.78 -8.28
CA LEU A 156 -11.58 -14.37 -6.95
C LEU A 156 -10.93 -13.51 -5.86
N ILE A 157 -9.71 -13.02 -6.10
CA ILE A 157 -9.02 -12.13 -5.17
C ILE A 157 -9.84 -10.83 -4.99
N ASN A 158 -10.38 -10.28 -6.08
CA ASN A 158 -11.19 -9.06 -6.02
C ASN A 158 -12.52 -9.26 -5.30
N ALA A 159 -13.13 -10.44 -5.41
CA ALA A 159 -14.37 -10.79 -4.71
C ALA A 159 -14.18 -10.99 -3.20
N ALA A 160 -12.97 -11.33 -2.75
CA ALA A 160 -12.68 -11.55 -1.34
C ALA A 160 -12.83 -10.26 -0.52
N ALA A 161 -13.48 -10.36 0.65
CA ALA A 161 -13.62 -9.24 1.57
C ALA A 161 -12.37 -9.08 2.44
N PRO A 162 -11.96 -7.83 2.73
CA PRO A 162 -10.90 -7.58 3.72
C PRO A 162 -11.35 -8.00 5.12
N VAL A 163 -10.41 -8.51 5.91
CA VAL A 163 -10.61 -8.95 7.30
C VAL A 163 -9.74 -8.10 8.21
N GLN A 164 -10.31 -7.65 9.32
CA GLN A 164 -9.55 -6.96 10.36
C GLN A 164 -8.89 -7.98 11.28
N HIS A 165 -7.56 -7.85 11.46
CA HIS A 165 -6.78 -8.70 12.34
C HIS A 165 -6.70 -8.16 13.76
N ASP A 166 -6.35 -9.03 14.70
CA ASP A 166 -6.03 -8.61 16.05
C ASP A 166 -4.85 -7.64 16.08
N PRO A 167 -4.85 -6.67 17.01
CA PRO A 167 -3.75 -5.72 17.11
C PRO A 167 -2.40 -6.41 17.39
N ILE A 168 -1.37 -5.96 16.73
CA ILE A 168 0.02 -6.34 17.01
C ILE A 168 0.75 -5.17 17.66
N THR A 169 1.59 -5.44 18.66
CA THR A 169 2.39 -4.39 19.28
C THR A 169 3.66 -4.16 18.49
N VAL A 170 3.80 -2.96 17.96
CA VAL A 170 5.00 -2.48 17.27
C VAL A 170 5.90 -1.78 18.28
N THR A 171 7.17 -2.19 18.33
CA THR A 171 8.18 -1.60 19.21
C THR A 171 9.13 -0.71 18.41
N LEU A 172 9.46 0.44 18.97
CA LEU A 172 10.40 1.40 18.42
C LEU A 172 11.45 1.76 19.47
N HIS A 173 12.62 2.11 19.02
CA HIS A 173 13.63 2.72 19.85
C HIS A 173 14.17 4.02 19.25
N LYS A 174 14.64 4.90 20.12
CA LYS A 174 15.14 6.21 19.75
C LYS A 174 16.63 6.18 19.54
N ILE A 175 17.07 6.54 18.34
CA ILE A 175 18.48 6.77 18.03
C ILE A 175 18.63 8.25 17.71
N ASP A 176 19.41 8.96 18.51
CA ASP A 176 19.59 10.41 18.44
C ASP A 176 18.24 11.15 18.56
N LYS A 177 17.72 11.66 17.45
CA LYS A 177 16.43 12.37 17.38
C LYS A 177 15.37 11.61 16.58
N SER A 178 15.68 10.42 16.11
CA SER A 178 14.81 9.63 15.22
C SER A 178 14.27 8.40 15.95
N TRP A 179 13.02 8.09 15.72
CA TRP A 179 12.41 6.84 16.17
C TRP A 179 12.56 5.79 15.07
N ILE A 180 13.10 4.65 15.41
CA ILE A 180 13.36 3.53 14.50
C ILE A 180 12.47 2.37 14.92
N VAL A 181 11.75 1.81 13.96
CA VAL A 181 10.90 0.64 14.18
C VAL A 181 11.78 -0.61 14.28
N ASP A 182 11.69 -1.33 15.40
CA ASP A 182 12.38 -2.60 15.63
C ASP A 182 11.59 -3.80 15.10
N SER A 183 10.26 -3.66 15.08
CA SER A 183 9.38 -4.72 14.64
C SER A 183 9.42 -4.88 13.12
N ASP A 184 9.39 -6.11 12.66
CA ASP A 184 9.24 -6.40 11.22
C ASP A 184 7.78 -6.19 10.78
N ILE A 185 7.45 -4.93 10.43
CA ILE A 185 6.10 -4.59 9.93
C ILE A 185 5.79 -5.35 8.64
N ASN A 186 6.76 -5.55 7.75
CA ASN A 186 6.54 -6.30 6.51
C ASN A 186 6.24 -7.77 6.80
N GLY A 187 6.98 -8.39 7.73
CA GLY A 187 6.69 -9.75 8.18
C GLY A 187 5.33 -9.87 8.87
N ALA A 188 4.95 -8.89 9.68
CA ALA A 188 3.62 -8.83 10.29
C ALA A 188 2.51 -8.71 9.23
N LEU A 189 2.70 -7.87 8.21
CA LEU A 189 1.78 -7.76 7.07
C LEU A 189 1.67 -9.08 6.30
N LEU A 190 2.81 -9.69 5.95
CA LEU A 190 2.82 -10.97 5.24
C LEU A 190 2.11 -12.07 6.02
N LYS A 191 2.25 -12.09 7.35
CA LYS A 191 1.51 -13.00 8.22
C LYS A 191 0.01 -12.71 8.21
N ALA A 192 -0.38 -11.43 8.26
CA ALA A 192 -1.79 -11.03 8.15
C ALA A 192 -2.43 -11.44 6.82
N LEU A 193 -1.69 -11.36 5.70
CA LEU A 193 -2.16 -11.81 4.39
C LEU A 193 -2.36 -13.35 4.31
N GLN A 194 -1.70 -14.12 5.15
CA GLN A 194 -1.83 -15.58 5.19
C GLN A 194 -3.06 -16.04 5.98
N GLY A 195 -3.52 -15.30 6.97
CA GLY A 195 -4.63 -15.64 7.85
C GLY A 195 -4.19 -16.14 9.21
#